data_3966fecbc54c8ca7ef80337c2d08304f
#
_entry.id   3966fecbc54c8ca7ef80337c2d08304f
#
_cell.length_a   1.000
_cell.length_b   1.000
_cell.length_c   1.000
_cell.angle_alpha   90.00
_cell.angle_beta   90.00
_cell.angle_gamma   90.00
#
_symmetry.space_group_name_H-M   'P 1'
#
loop_
_entity.id
_entity.type
_entity.pdbx_description
1 polymer ?
#
loop_
_entity_poly.entity_id
_entity_poly.type
_entity_poly.pdbx_seq_one_letter_code
_entity_poly.pdbx_strand_id
1 'polypeptide(L)'
;MNKYILTAACGLAFSAASAQTKALPDSPNILLILVDDLGYGDLSCQGAAKDIQTPHIDKLLNEGVRFTNFHANCPVSSPSRASLLTGRYPDMVGVPGVIRTHKEDSWGYLSEDAVLLPQMLKKRGYHNAMVGKWNLGLESPNTPTERGFDFYRGFLGDMMD
;
A
#
# COMPACT_ATOMS: atom_id res chain seq x y z
N MET A 1 -22.85 33.22 65.76
CA MET A 1 -22.17 31.98 65.33
C MET A 1 -22.20 31.91 63.79
N ASN A 2 -21.19 32.45 63.13
CA ASN A 2 -21.12 32.50 61.68
C ASN A 2 -20.14 31.40 61.23
N LYS A 3 -20.69 30.42 60.45
CA LYS A 3 -19.89 29.37 59.82
C LYS A 3 -19.59 29.83 58.41
N TYR A 4 -18.34 30.18 58.12
CA TYR A 4 -17.87 30.38 56.73
C TYR A 4 -17.52 29.05 56.13
N ILE A 5 -18.25 28.67 55.08
CA ILE A 5 -17.92 27.53 54.24
C ILE A 5 -16.98 28.03 53.13
N LEU A 6 -15.74 27.62 53.21
CA LEU A 6 -14.73 27.90 52.18
C LEU A 6 -14.83 26.85 51.09
N THR A 7 -15.41 27.21 49.94
CA THR A 7 -15.47 26.34 48.77
C THR A 7 -14.20 26.53 47.95
N ALA A 8 -13.28 25.59 48.02
CA ALA A 8 -12.11 25.54 47.15
C ALA A 8 -12.51 25.02 45.76
N ALA A 9 -12.57 25.90 44.77
CA ALA A 9 -12.72 25.52 43.38
C ALA A 9 -11.36 25.08 42.83
N CYS A 10 -11.20 23.76 42.67
CA CYS A 10 -10.02 23.19 42.00
C CYS A 10 -10.23 23.26 40.47
N GLY A 11 -9.69 24.32 39.84
CA GLY A 11 -9.68 24.47 38.41
C GLY A 11 -8.66 23.53 37.79
N LEU A 12 -9.11 22.44 37.19
CA LEU A 12 -8.30 21.60 36.33
C LEU A 12 -8.10 22.31 34.98
N ALA A 13 -6.93 22.94 34.81
CA ALA A 13 -6.51 23.43 33.50
C ALA A 13 -6.11 22.25 32.63
N PHE A 14 -6.99 21.85 31.75
CA PHE A 14 -6.66 20.94 30.63
C PHE A 14 -5.81 21.74 29.62
N SER A 15 -4.49 21.57 29.70
CA SER A 15 -3.61 21.99 28.62
C SER A 15 -3.85 21.02 27.43
N ALA A 16 -4.70 21.43 26.50
CA ALA A 16 -4.78 20.77 25.19
C ALA A 16 -3.45 21.02 24.46
N ALA A 17 -2.56 20.05 24.51
CA ALA A 17 -1.41 20.02 23.61
C ALA A 17 -1.96 19.85 22.20
N SER A 18 -2.17 20.95 21.48
CA SER A 18 -2.43 20.94 20.06
C SER A 18 -1.16 20.46 19.36
N ALA A 19 -1.11 19.17 18.99
CA ALA A 19 -0.11 18.70 18.06
C ALA A 19 -0.29 19.53 16.79
N GLN A 20 0.67 20.39 16.49
CA GLN A 20 0.74 21.09 15.20
C GLN A 20 0.99 20.03 14.13
N THR A 21 -0.08 19.49 13.56
CA THR A 21 0.02 18.71 12.34
C THR A 21 0.45 19.66 11.24
N LYS A 22 1.71 19.54 10.81
CA LYS A 22 2.19 20.24 9.62
C LYS A 22 1.23 19.88 8.49
N ALA A 23 0.53 20.87 7.94
CA ALA A 23 -0.37 20.67 6.83
C ALA A 23 0.40 19.97 5.70
N LEU A 24 -0.13 18.83 5.24
CA LEU A 24 0.41 18.16 4.07
C LEU A 24 0.21 19.07 2.85
N PRO A 25 1.15 19.07 1.88
CA PRO A 25 0.93 19.78 0.63
C PRO A 25 -0.34 19.24 -0.04
N ASP A 26 -1.04 20.09 -0.78
CA ASP A 26 -2.30 19.74 -1.48
C ASP A 26 -2.13 18.53 -2.43
N SER A 27 -0.91 18.32 -2.91
CA SER A 27 -0.55 17.18 -3.78
C SER A 27 0.82 16.61 -3.36
N PRO A 28 0.90 15.80 -2.31
CA PRO A 28 2.15 15.19 -1.88
C PRO A 28 2.64 14.15 -2.88
N ASN A 29 3.95 13.97 -3.02
CA ASN A 29 4.49 12.82 -3.73
C ASN A 29 4.13 11.52 -2.99
N ILE A 30 3.80 10.48 -3.75
CA ILE A 30 3.40 9.17 -3.23
C ILE A 30 4.43 8.15 -3.69
N LEU A 31 5.09 7.48 -2.75
CA LEU A 31 5.96 6.33 -3.02
C LEU A 31 5.31 5.08 -2.43
N LEU A 32 4.92 4.15 -3.31
CA LEU A 32 4.38 2.84 -2.94
C LEU A 32 5.45 1.78 -3.18
N ILE A 33 5.83 1.06 -2.13
CA ILE A 33 6.79 -0.05 -2.19
C ILE A 33 6.06 -1.34 -1.83
N LEU A 34 6.00 -2.26 -2.79
CA LEU A 34 5.48 -3.62 -2.60
C LEU A 34 6.63 -4.60 -2.71
N VAL A 35 6.91 -5.31 -1.63
CA VAL A 35 7.94 -6.35 -1.59
C VAL A 35 7.27 -7.70 -1.80
N ASP A 36 7.70 -8.43 -2.83
CA ASP A 36 7.20 -9.76 -3.17
C ASP A 36 7.93 -10.82 -2.33
N ASP A 37 7.17 -11.78 -1.80
CA ASP A 37 7.66 -12.90 -1.01
C ASP A 37 8.45 -12.53 0.27
N LEU A 38 8.21 -11.34 0.84
CA LEU A 38 8.80 -10.96 2.12
C LEU A 38 8.08 -11.67 3.28
N GLY A 39 8.80 -12.49 4.01
CA GLY A 39 8.29 -13.18 5.20
C GLY A 39 8.06 -12.22 6.39
N TYR A 40 7.12 -12.55 7.25
CA TYR A 40 6.80 -11.75 8.43
C TYR A 40 8.03 -11.50 9.33
N GLY A 41 8.94 -12.47 9.39
CA GLY A 41 10.14 -12.42 10.22
C GLY A 41 11.40 -11.91 9.51
N ASP A 42 11.34 -11.43 8.27
CA ASP A 42 12.53 -11.10 7.51
C ASP A 42 13.09 -9.70 7.79
N LEU A 43 12.37 -8.89 8.55
CA LEU A 43 12.83 -7.56 8.95
C LEU A 43 13.50 -7.60 10.33
N SER A 44 14.64 -6.91 10.47
CA SER A 44 15.38 -6.89 11.74
C SER A 44 14.57 -6.32 12.91
N CYS A 45 13.68 -5.36 12.66
CA CYS A 45 12.75 -4.83 13.69
C CYS A 45 11.68 -5.84 14.15
N GLN A 46 11.53 -6.95 13.47
CA GLN A 46 10.63 -8.06 13.85
C GLN A 46 11.35 -9.20 14.57
N GLY A 47 12.67 -9.12 14.70
CA GLY A 47 13.47 -9.98 15.55
C GLY A 47 13.76 -11.38 14.99
N ALA A 48 13.54 -11.61 13.69
CA ALA A 48 13.58 -12.95 13.13
C ALA A 48 14.94 -13.40 12.62
N ALA A 49 15.65 -12.59 11.87
CA ALA A 49 16.92 -12.96 11.28
C ALA A 49 18.08 -12.20 11.93
N LYS A 50 18.95 -12.91 12.68
CA LYS A 50 20.12 -12.28 13.32
C LYS A 50 21.18 -11.82 12.32
N ASP A 51 21.17 -12.38 11.14
CA ASP A 51 22.12 -12.17 10.05
C ASP A 51 21.62 -11.17 8.99
N ILE A 52 20.33 -10.81 9.02
CA ILE A 52 19.75 -9.81 8.12
C ILE A 52 19.54 -8.50 8.89
N GLN A 53 20.03 -7.40 8.32
CA GLN A 53 19.86 -6.07 8.87
C GLN A 53 19.09 -5.18 7.88
N THR A 54 18.00 -4.57 8.35
CA THR A 54 17.12 -3.71 7.54
C THR A 54 17.00 -2.30 8.13
N PRO A 55 18.11 -1.58 8.38
CA PRO A 55 18.11 -0.36 9.19
C PRO A 55 17.27 0.76 8.58
N HIS A 56 17.16 0.85 7.26
CA HIS A 56 16.37 1.88 6.58
C HIS A 56 14.87 1.59 6.65
N ILE A 57 14.47 0.31 6.53
CA ILE A 57 13.08 -0.11 6.70
C ILE A 57 12.68 0.03 8.16
N ASP A 58 13.53 -0.37 9.09
CA ASP A 58 13.30 -0.23 10.53
C ASP A 58 13.12 1.23 10.92
N LYS A 59 13.93 2.14 10.37
CA LYS A 59 13.78 3.58 10.57
C LYS A 59 12.41 4.06 10.08
N LEU A 60 12.01 3.67 8.88
CA LEU A 60 10.71 4.04 8.31
C LEU A 60 9.54 3.55 9.17
N LEU A 61 9.63 2.33 9.68
CA LEU A 61 8.64 1.73 10.58
C LEU A 61 8.55 2.45 11.92
N ASN A 62 9.69 2.95 12.45
CA ASN A 62 9.74 3.66 13.73
C ASN A 62 9.26 5.11 13.60
N GLU A 63 9.41 5.74 12.44
CA GLU A 63 9.00 7.12 12.17
C GLU A 63 7.57 7.22 11.63
N GLY A 64 7.00 6.12 11.15
CA GLY A 64 5.71 6.05 10.50
C GLY A 64 4.62 5.35 11.32
N VAL A 65 3.58 4.91 10.62
CA VAL A 65 2.48 4.10 11.19
C VAL A 65 2.66 2.66 10.76
N ARG A 66 2.66 1.74 11.72
CA ARG A 66 2.74 0.31 11.47
C ARG A 66 1.40 -0.35 11.74
N PHE A 67 0.89 -1.08 10.77
CA PHE A 67 -0.28 -1.94 10.92
C PHE A 67 0.16 -3.34 11.37
N THR A 68 -0.03 -3.67 12.63
CA THR A 68 0.45 -4.94 13.23
C THR A 68 -0.38 -6.16 12.86
N ASN A 69 -1.58 -5.94 12.35
CA ASN A 69 -2.53 -7.00 11.95
C ASN A 69 -3.04 -6.75 10.51
N PHE A 70 -2.15 -6.39 9.60
CA PHE A 70 -2.48 -6.21 8.20
C PHE A 70 -2.43 -7.57 7.48
N HIS A 71 -3.44 -7.82 6.65
CA HIS A 71 -3.54 -9.01 5.82
C HIS A 71 -3.71 -8.62 4.36
N ALA A 72 -2.90 -9.22 3.49
CA ALA A 72 -3.14 -9.13 2.05
C ALA A 72 -4.41 -9.91 1.69
N ASN A 73 -5.11 -9.47 0.63
CA ASN A 73 -6.36 -10.12 0.21
C ASN A 73 -6.16 -11.50 -0.40
N CYS A 74 -4.93 -11.83 -0.81
CA CYS A 74 -4.59 -13.12 -1.37
C CYS A 74 -3.11 -13.44 -1.11
N PRO A 75 -2.73 -14.72 -0.92
CA PRO A 75 -1.34 -15.11 -0.69
C PRO A 75 -0.49 -15.21 -1.96
N VAL A 76 -1.02 -14.84 -3.13
CA VAL A 76 -0.32 -14.89 -4.41
C VAL A 76 -0.31 -13.55 -5.14
N SER A 77 0.60 -13.40 -6.09
CA SER A 77 1.04 -12.12 -6.65
C SER A 77 -0.05 -11.36 -7.42
N SER A 78 -0.63 -11.94 -8.48
CA SER A 78 -1.58 -11.20 -9.33
C SER A 78 -2.81 -10.71 -8.58
N PRO A 79 -3.51 -11.53 -7.76
CA PRO A 79 -4.66 -11.06 -6.99
C PRO A 79 -4.30 -9.98 -5.97
N SER A 80 -3.15 -10.11 -5.29
CA SER A 80 -2.69 -9.10 -4.32
C SER A 80 -2.42 -7.76 -5.00
N ARG A 81 -1.80 -7.77 -6.19
CA ARG A 81 -1.52 -6.57 -6.99
C ARG A 81 -2.81 -5.96 -7.55
N ALA A 82 -3.74 -6.79 -8.01
CA ALA A 82 -5.06 -6.33 -8.44
C ALA A 82 -5.79 -5.61 -7.30
N SER A 83 -5.81 -6.20 -6.11
CA SER A 83 -6.44 -5.60 -4.92
C SER A 83 -5.76 -4.29 -4.51
N LEU A 84 -4.43 -4.26 -4.49
CA LEU A 84 -3.65 -3.07 -4.13
C LEU A 84 -3.95 -1.90 -5.07
N LEU A 85 -3.96 -2.16 -6.38
CA LEU A 85 -4.12 -1.12 -7.38
C LEU A 85 -5.58 -0.70 -7.62
N THR A 86 -6.55 -1.53 -7.27
CA THR A 86 -7.97 -1.22 -7.48
C THR A 86 -8.73 -0.87 -6.19
N GLY A 87 -8.19 -1.21 -5.03
CA GLY A 87 -8.90 -1.11 -3.75
C GLY A 87 -10.09 -2.06 -3.62
N ARG A 88 -10.13 -3.13 -4.42
CA ARG A 88 -11.23 -4.12 -4.45
C ARG A 88 -10.71 -5.53 -4.19
N TYR A 89 -11.61 -6.43 -3.80
CA TYR A 89 -11.28 -7.86 -3.79
C TYR A 89 -10.94 -8.35 -5.19
N PRO A 90 -9.95 -9.24 -5.33
CA PRO A 90 -9.41 -9.63 -6.63
C PRO A 90 -10.44 -10.29 -7.54
N ASP A 91 -11.36 -11.09 -6.98
CA ASP A 91 -12.46 -11.73 -7.73
C ASP A 91 -13.38 -10.70 -8.40
N MET A 92 -13.61 -9.56 -7.73
CA MET A 92 -14.46 -8.49 -8.25
C MET A 92 -13.86 -7.76 -9.46
N VAL A 93 -12.59 -7.93 -9.69
CA VAL A 93 -11.86 -7.31 -10.80
C VAL A 93 -11.29 -8.35 -11.77
N GLY A 94 -11.78 -9.59 -11.67
CA GLY A 94 -11.49 -10.66 -12.63
C GLY A 94 -10.15 -11.36 -12.39
N VAL A 95 -9.49 -11.22 -11.24
CA VAL A 95 -8.17 -11.80 -10.95
C VAL A 95 -8.23 -12.72 -9.73
N PRO A 96 -8.97 -13.84 -9.77
CA PRO A 96 -9.07 -14.76 -8.63
C PRO A 96 -7.78 -15.56 -8.38
N GLY A 97 -6.87 -15.62 -9.33
CA GLY A 97 -5.63 -16.38 -9.27
C GLY A 97 -4.48 -15.73 -10.03
N VAL A 98 -3.37 -16.44 -10.13
CA VAL A 98 -2.16 -15.96 -10.81
C VAL A 98 -2.41 -15.84 -12.31
N ILE A 99 -2.03 -14.72 -12.90
CA ILE A 99 -1.98 -14.52 -14.35
C ILE A 99 -0.65 -15.09 -14.85
N ARG A 100 -0.73 -16.12 -15.67
CA ARG A 100 0.40 -16.87 -16.20
C ARG A 100 0.77 -16.41 -17.60
N THR A 101 1.96 -16.81 -18.06
CA THR A 101 2.44 -16.54 -19.41
C THR A 101 1.53 -17.16 -20.46
N HIS A 102 1.05 -18.38 -20.23
CA HIS A 102 0.07 -19.03 -21.08
C HIS A 102 -1.36 -18.78 -20.60
N LYS A 103 -2.21 -18.33 -21.52
CA LYS A 103 -3.59 -17.92 -21.17
C LYS A 103 -4.41 -19.04 -20.57
N GLU A 104 -4.24 -20.25 -21.05
CA GLU A 104 -4.91 -21.46 -20.61
C GLU A 104 -4.62 -21.84 -19.15
N ASP A 105 -3.49 -21.39 -18.62
CA ASP A 105 -3.05 -21.66 -17.24
C ASP A 105 -3.49 -20.55 -16.25
N SER A 106 -4.13 -19.50 -16.74
CA SER A 106 -4.60 -18.37 -15.93
C SER A 106 -6.04 -18.57 -15.46
N TRP A 107 -6.32 -18.16 -14.23
CA TRP A 107 -7.68 -18.28 -13.65
C TRP A 107 -8.50 -16.99 -13.80
N GLY A 108 -8.15 -16.16 -14.73
CA GLY A 108 -8.82 -14.91 -15.00
C GLY A 108 -7.86 -13.82 -15.42
N TYR A 109 -8.40 -12.68 -15.77
CA TYR A 109 -7.65 -11.51 -16.23
C TYR A 109 -8.22 -10.25 -15.62
N LEU A 110 -7.36 -9.25 -15.43
CA LEU A 110 -7.80 -7.94 -14.97
C LEU A 110 -8.88 -7.38 -15.91
N SER A 111 -10.06 -7.13 -15.34
CA SER A 111 -11.18 -6.54 -16.07
C SER A 111 -10.78 -5.19 -16.68
N GLU A 112 -11.18 -4.96 -17.92
CA GLU A 112 -10.94 -3.67 -18.61
C GLU A 112 -11.65 -2.51 -17.90
N ASP A 113 -12.80 -2.77 -17.29
CA ASP A 113 -13.58 -1.79 -16.52
C ASP A 113 -13.00 -1.49 -15.15
N ALA A 114 -12.01 -2.25 -14.68
CA ALA A 114 -11.39 -2.01 -13.39
C ALA A 114 -10.60 -0.71 -13.42
N VAL A 115 -10.95 0.23 -12.55
CA VAL A 115 -10.23 1.50 -12.39
C VAL A 115 -9.07 1.29 -11.42
N LEU A 116 -7.87 1.62 -11.86
CA LEU A 116 -6.64 1.49 -11.08
C LEU A 116 -6.22 2.80 -10.45
N LEU A 117 -5.51 2.70 -9.34
CA LEU A 117 -4.96 3.84 -8.59
C LEU A 117 -4.20 4.86 -9.49
N PRO A 118 -3.30 4.45 -10.41
CA PRO A 118 -2.63 5.42 -11.29
C PRO A 118 -3.61 6.18 -12.20
N GLN A 119 -4.68 5.55 -12.68
CA GLN A 119 -5.71 6.24 -13.47
C GLN A 119 -6.45 7.30 -12.66
N MET A 120 -6.70 7.03 -11.36
CA MET A 120 -7.32 7.99 -10.45
C MET A 120 -6.38 9.16 -10.13
N LEU A 121 -5.11 8.87 -9.87
CA LEU A 121 -4.09 9.88 -9.59
C LEU A 121 -3.83 10.77 -10.80
N LYS A 122 -3.84 10.21 -12.00
CA LYS A 122 -3.69 10.97 -13.26
C LYS A 122 -4.76 12.05 -13.41
N LYS A 123 -6.00 11.78 -12.99
CA LYS A 123 -7.09 12.79 -12.97
C LYS A 123 -6.82 13.96 -12.00
N ARG A 124 -5.90 13.79 -11.07
CA ARG A 124 -5.42 14.80 -10.12
C ARG A 124 -4.10 15.44 -10.53
N GLY A 125 -3.64 15.19 -11.76
CA GLY A 125 -2.41 15.77 -12.31
C GLY A 125 -1.10 15.06 -11.90
N TYR A 126 -1.19 13.87 -11.28
CA TYR A 126 0.01 13.10 -10.96
C TYR A 126 0.63 12.48 -12.21
N HIS A 127 1.95 12.49 -12.26
CA HIS A 127 2.74 11.67 -13.18
C HIS A 127 3.07 10.34 -12.48
N ASN A 128 2.64 9.23 -13.08
CA ASN A 128 2.72 7.91 -12.47
C ASN A 128 3.85 7.09 -13.10
N ALA A 129 4.75 6.60 -12.28
CA ALA A 129 5.83 5.72 -12.72
C ALA A 129 5.77 4.39 -11.97
N MET A 130 6.11 3.30 -12.64
CA MET A 130 6.23 1.98 -12.03
C MET A 130 7.55 1.32 -12.44
N VAL A 131 8.24 0.74 -11.48
CA VAL A 131 9.43 -0.07 -11.70
C VAL A 131 9.26 -1.41 -10.99
N GLY A 132 9.46 -2.52 -11.71
CA GLY A 132 9.37 -3.88 -11.15
C GLY A 132 8.33 -4.76 -11.80
N LYS A 133 7.84 -5.74 -11.05
CA LYS A 133 6.90 -6.75 -11.50
C LYS A 133 5.48 -6.19 -11.61
N TRP A 134 4.85 -6.39 -12.78
CA TRP A 134 3.46 -6.03 -13.04
C TRP A 134 2.47 -7.14 -12.66
N ASN A 135 2.54 -8.25 -13.35
CA ASN A 135 1.77 -9.49 -13.17
C ASN A 135 0.24 -9.33 -13.18
N LEU A 136 -0.26 -8.36 -13.97
CA LEU A 136 -1.70 -8.10 -14.16
C LEU A 136 -2.14 -8.13 -15.62
N GLY A 137 -1.24 -8.54 -16.54
CA GLY A 137 -1.48 -8.72 -17.95
C GLY A 137 -0.19 -8.60 -18.75
N LEU A 138 -0.09 -9.37 -19.83
CA LEU A 138 1.11 -9.45 -20.65
C LEU A 138 0.97 -8.67 -21.97
N GLU A 139 -0.26 -8.32 -22.32
CA GLU A 139 -0.62 -7.68 -23.58
C GLU A 139 -1.73 -6.65 -23.39
N SER A 140 -1.98 -5.87 -24.43
CA SER A 140 -3.10 -4.92 -24.50
C SER A 140 -4.43 -5.63 -24.20
N PRO A 141 -5.33 -4.97 -23.45
CA PRO A 141 -5.26 -3.61 -22.89
C PRO A 141 -4.68 -3.54 -21.47
N ASN A 142 -4.06 -4.62 -20.99
CA ASN A 142 -3.64 -4.77 -19.60
C ASN A 142 -2.14 -4.54 -19.35
N THR A 143 -1.47 -3.76 -20.19
CA THR A 143 -0.10 -3.32 -19.93
C THR A 143 -0.07 -2.14 -18.96
N PRO A 144 1.01 -1.92 -18.18
CA PRO A 144 1.07 -0.85 -17.21
C PRO A 144 0.79 0.55 -17.78
N THR A 145 1.30 0.84 -18.97
CA THR A 145 1.13 2.14 -19.62
C THR A 145 -0.31 2.38 -20.07
N GLU A 146 -1.01 1.35 -20.52
CA GLU A 146 -2.43 1.44 -20.85
C GLU A 146 -3.32 1.52 -19.61
N ARG A 147 -2.79 1.06 -18.46
CA ARG A 147 -3.49 1.07 -17.17
C ARG A 147 -3.11 2.25 -16.27
N GLY A 148 -2.56 3.34 -16.86
CA GLY A 148 -2.44 4.65 -16.21
C GLY A 148 -1.06 5.04 -15.72
N PHE A 149 -0.03 4.23 -15.96
CA PHE A 149 1.35 4.63 -15.72
C PHE A 149 1.91 5.37 -16.93
N ASP A 150 2.55 6.50 -16.69
CA ASP A 150 3.21 7.32 -17.72
C ASP A 150 4.62 6.77 -18.04
N PHE A 151 5.20 6.04 -17.08
CA PHE A 151 6.48 5.37 -17.23
C PHE A 151 6.42 3.97 -16.62
N TYR A 152 6.99 3.00 -17.31
CA TYR A 152 7.13 1.64 -16.83
C TYR A 152 8.48 1.04 -17.20
N ARG A 153 9.11 0.35 -16.23
CA ARG A 153 10.29 -0.49 -16.47
C ARG A 153 10.26 -1.70 -15.56
N GLY A 154 10.27 -2.89 -16.15
CA GLY A 154 10.20 -4.14 -15.40
C GLY A 154 9.81 -5.32 -16.26
N PHE A 155 9.20 -6.31 -15.66
CA PHE A 155 8.70 -7.51 -16.33
C PHE A 155 7.18 -7.64 -16.12
N LEU A 156 6.50 -8.03 -17.20
CA LEU A 156 5.03 -8.07 -17.22
C LEU A 156 4.48 -9.29 -16.50
N GLY A 157 5.15 -10.44 -16.59
CA GLY A 157 4.73 -11.70 -16.01
C GLY A 157 5.43 -12.03 -14.70
N ASP A 158 5.49 -13.30 -14.38
CA ASP A 158 6.32 -13.85 -13.32
C ASP A 158 7.73 -14.19 -13.84
N MET A 159 8.73 -14.16 -12.97
CA MET A 159 10.09 -14.53 -13.33
C MET A 159 10.29 -16.06 -13.40
N MET A 160 9.31 -16.82 -12.91
CA MET A 160 9.36 -18.27 -12.77
C MET A 160 8.55 -19.02 -13.84
N ASP A 161 7.92 -18.29 -14.77
CA ASP A 161 7.13 -18.85 -15.87
C ASP A 161 7.99 -19.07 -17.12
#